data_39cd7a69261a134e7b5f8d097b2b803f
#
_entry.id   39cd7a69261a134e7b5f8d097b2b803f
#
_cell.length_a   1.000
_cell.length_b   1.000
_cell.length_c   1.000
_cell.angle_alpha   90.00
_cell.angle_beta   90.00
_cell.angle_gamma   90.00
#
_symmetry.space_group_name_H-M   'P 1'
#
loop_
_entity.id
_entity.type
_entity.pdbx_description
1 polymer ?
#
loop_
_entity_poly.entity_id
_entity_poly.type
_entity_poly.pdbx_seq_one_letter_code
_entity_poly.pdbx_strand_id
1 'polypeptide(L)'
;MLPAPGNGSIHLMPDKKKRHVFDKGHRRKFLVVVDETPECESALAFAASRANRTNGALALLYVVEPGDFQHWLGVEEIAREEGINKARAVFRLFGRKLKSMGFEKLDAEEIIREGKIDEEIVKIIEEDEDIAIMVLGASKDPSGPGPLVTALAAGKMVGEFPIPITIVPGDLGQDEIKDIA
;
A
#
# COMPACT_ATOMS: atom_id res chain seq x y z
N MET A 1 42.07 -21.07 -26.87
CA MET A 1 42.04 -20.63 -25.48
C MET A 1 40.80 -19.77 -25.31
N LEU A 2 39.73 -20.39 -24.79
CA LEU A 2 38.43 -19.73 -24.57
C LEU A 2 38.46 -19.00 -23.23
N PRO A 3 37.94 -17.77 -23.11
CA PRO A 3 37.87 -17.08 -21.82
C PRO A 3 36.86 -17.77 -20.92
N ALA A 4 37.18 -17.86 -19.63
CA ALA A 4 36.34 -18.39 -18.58
C ALA A 4 35.04 -17.57 -18.45
N PRO A 5 33.89 -18.22 -18.10
CA PRO A 5 32.65 -17.51 -17.87
C PRO A 5 32.80 -16.60 -16.64
N GLY A 6 32.48 -15.32 -16.83
CA GLY A 6 32.47 -14.33 -15.78
C GLY A 6 31.54 -14.74 -14.66
N ASN A 7 32.01 -14.62 -13.43
CA ASN A 7 31.25 -14.73 -12.19
C ASN A 7 30.13 -13.67 -12.20
N GLY A 8 28.96 -14.04 -12.72
CA GLY A 8 27.74 -13.30 -12.47
C GLY A 8 27.45 -13.42 -10.97
N SER A 9 27.58 -12.32 -10.23
CA SER A 9 27.11 -12.23 -8.87
C SER A 9 25.65 -12.65 -8.85
N ILE A 10 25.40 -13.86 -8.35
CA ILE A 10 24.04 -14.29 -7.99
C ILE A 10 23.66 -13.32 -6.87
N HIS A 11 22.85 -12.35 -7.18
CA HIS A 11 22.18 -11.52 -6.18
C HIS A 11 21.22 -12.49 -5.48
N LEU A 12 21.69 -13.08 -4.38
CA LEU A 12 20.85 -13.87 -3.47
C LEU A 12 19.78 -12.90 -2.95
N MET A 13 18.59 -12.97 -3.54
CA MET A 13 17.43 -12.27 -3.00
C MET A 13 17.24 -12.74 -1.56
N PRO A 14 16.99 -11.84 -0.61
CA PRO A 14 16.65 -12.24 0.74
C PRO A 14 15.44 -13.18 0.66
N ASP A 15 15.51 -14.32 1.35
CA ASP A 15 14.39 -15.25 1.45
C ASP A 15 13.13 -14.47 1.86
N LYS A 16 12.07 -14.58 1.05
CA LYS A 16 10.80 -13.92 1.34
C LYS A 16 10.35 -14.32 2.75
N LYS A 17 10.11 -13.32 3.61
CA LYS A 17 9.67 -13.55 4.98
C LYS A 17 8.40 -14.39 5.00
N LYS A 18 8.40 -15.47 5.80
CA LYS A 18 7.22 -16.31 5.97
C LYS A 18 6.09 -15.51 6.60
N ARG A 19 4.87 -15.66 6.07
CA ARG A 19 3.65 -15.03 6.58
C ARG A 19 2.95 -15.98 7.55
N HIS A 20 2.48 -15.45 8.68
CA HIS A 20 1.83 -16.20 9.76
C HIS A 20 0.37 -15.83 9.97
N VAL A 21 -0.28 -15.27 8.96
CA VAL A 21 -1.62 -14.67 8.99
C VAL A 21 -2.76 -15.58 9.46
N PHE A 22 -2.54 -16.88 9.50
CA PHE A 22 -3.51 -17.88 10.00
C PHE A 22 -3.08 -18.53 11.31
N ASP A 23 -1.93 -18.16 11.87
CA ASP A 23 -1.47 -18.66 13.13
C ASP A 23 -2.23 -18.01 14.29
N LYS A 24 -2.26 -18.68 15.46
CA LYS A 24 -2.98 -18.16 16.63
C LYS A 24 -2.38 -16.81 17.07
N GLY A 25 -3.23 -15.80 17.17
CA GLY A 25 -2.82 -14.45 17.57
C GLY A 25 -2.55 -13.52 16.39
N HIS A 26 -2.52 -14.02 15.17
CA HIS A 26 -2.33 -13.26 13.95
C HIS A 26 -3.65 -12.99 13.22
N ARG A 27 -3.72 -11.90 12.46
CA ARG A 27 -4.85 -11.55 11.59
C ARG A 27 -4.33 -11.02 10.28
N ARG A 28 -4.81 -11.59 9.19
CA ARG A 28 -4.44 -11.14 7.84
C ARG A 28 -4.81 -9.68 7.64
N LYS A 29 -3.82 -8.86 7.32
CA LYS A 29 -3.99 -7.46 6.98
C LYS A 29 -3.99 -7.24 5.47
N PHE A 30 -4.90 -6.40 5.02
CA PHE A 30 -4.92 -5.86 3.67
C PHE A 30 -4.27 -4.47 3.71
N LEU A 31 -3.15 -4.32 3.02
CA LEU A 31 -2.43 -3.05 2.92
C LEU A 31 -3.06 -2.18 1.84
N VAL A 32 -3.47 -0.99 2.21
CA VAL A 32 -3.94 0.04 1.27
C VAL A 32 -3.04 1.26 1.41
N VAL A 33 -2.42 1.69 0.33
CA VAL A 33 -1.73 2.98 0.29
C VAL A 33 -2.78 4.05 0.08
N VAL A 34 -2.92 4.92 1.05
CA VAL A 34 -3.95 5.95 1.03
C VAL A 34 -3.40 7.29 0.57
N ASP A 35 -4.13 7.91 -0.33
CA ASP A 35 -3.88 9.24 -0.85
C ASP A 35 -5.21 9.97 -1.10
N GLU A 36 -5.17 11.11 -1.76
CA GLU A 36 -6.38 11.91 -2.06
C GLU A 36 -6.96 11.58 -3.44
N THR A 37 -6.48 10.53 -4.11
CA THR A 37 -6.98 10.15 -5.43
C THR A 37 -8.35 9.47 -5.36
N PRO A 38 -9.22 9.63 -6.37
CA PRO A 38 -10.55 9.02 -6.38
C PRO A 38 -10.50 7.49 -6.36
N GLU A 39 -9.56 6.88 -7.06
CA GLU A 39 -9.39 5.43 -7.16
C GLU A 39 -8.99 4.78 -5.84
N CYS A 40 -8.39 5.54 -4.92
CA CYS A 40 -8.06 5.05 -3.59
C CYS A 40 -9.32 4.68 -2.79
N GLU A 41 -10.46 5.33 -3.04
CA GLU A 41 -11.73 4.98 -2.39
C GLU A 41 -12.22 3.59 -2.82
N SER A 42 -12.11 3.24 -4.09
CA SER A 42 -12.47 1.89 -4.59
C SER A 42 -11.56 0.81 -4.00
N ALA A 43 -10.26 1.09 -3.90
CA ALA A 43 -9.30 0.20 -3.23
C ALA A 43 -9.66 -0.01 -1.76
N LEU A 44 -9.98 1.06 -1.02
CA LEU A 44 -10.40 0.99 0.37
C LEU A 44 -11.67 0.16 0.54
N ALA A 45 -12.71 0.42 -0.27
CA ALA A 45 -13.98 -0.30 -0.22
C ALA A 45 -13.80 -1.81 -0.47
N PHE A 46 -12.97 -2.17 -1.45
CA PHE A 46 -12.64 -3.56 -1.74
C PHE A 46 -11.89 -4.22 -0.58
N ALA A 47 -10.82 -3.59 -0.10
CA ALA A 47 -10.02 -4.10 1.00
C ALA A 47 -10.85 -4.27 2.28
N ALA A 48 -11.70 -3.29 2.61
CA ALA A 48 -12.59 -3.34 3.77
C ALA A 48 -13.62 -4.47 3.66
N SER A 49 -14.25 -4.64 2.49
CA SER A 49 -15.19 -5.74 2.25
C SER A 49 -14.52 -7.10 2.40
N ARG A 50 -13.33 -7.27 1.84
CA ARG A 50 -12.55 -8.52 1.98
C ARG A 50 -12.10 -8.77 3.41
N ALA A 51 -11.57 -7.75 4.10
CA ALA A 51 -11.16 -7.86 5.50
C ALA A 51 -12.35 -8.26 6.39
N ASN A 52 -13.49 -7.59 6.23
CA ASN A 52 -14.70 -7.87 7.01
C ASN A 52 -15.19 -9.30 6.78
N ARG A 53 -15.26 -9.79 5.54
CA ARG A 53 -15.74 -11.15 5.20
C ARG A 53 -14.80 -12.26 5.65
N THR A 54 -13.53 -11.96 5.80
CA THR A 54 -12.49 -12.96 6.10
C THR A 54 -11.89 -12.81 7.49
N ASN A 55 -12.55 -12.05 8.37
CA ASN A 55 -12.07 -11.74 9.72
C ASN A 55 -10.64 -11.19 9.73
N GLY A 56 -10.30 -10.42 8.71
CA GLY A 56 -9.02 -9.73 8.58
C GLY A 56 -9.04 -8.34 9.18
N ALA A 57 -7.99 -7.57 8.90
CA ALA A 57 -7.83 -6.19 9.30
C ALA A 57 -7.31 -5.35 8.12
N LEU A 58 -7.29 -4.02 8.27
CA LEU A 58 -6.67 -3.11 7.32
C LEU A 58 -5.36 -2.57 7.89
N ALA A 59 -4.40 -2.33 7.01
CA ALA A 59 -3.25 -1.48 7.23
C ALA A 59 -3.34 -0.33 6.23
N LEU A 60 -3.56 0.89 6.71
CA LEU A 60 -3.66 2.09 5.89
C LEU A 60 -2.32 2.81 5.95
N LEU A 61 -1.60 2.82 4.85
CA LEU A 61 -0.27 3.43 4.75
C LEU A 61 -0.34 4.77 4.04
N TYR A 62 0.18 5.80 4.69
CA TYR A 62 0.48 7.09 4.08
C TYR A 62 1.99 7.32 4.09
N VAL A 63 2.58 7.63 2.95
CA VAL A 63 4.02 7.93 2.84
C VAL A 63 4.20 9.42 2.60
N VAL A 64 4.93 10.06 3.50
CA VAL A 64 5.40 11.44 3.34
C VAL A 64 6.70 11.37 2.55
N GLU A 65 6.65 11.74 1.29
CA GLU A 65 7.85 11.80 0.48
C GLU A 65 8.61 13.10 0.78
N PRO A 66 9.94 13.04 0.98
CA PRO A 66 10.75 14.24 1.13
C PRO A 66 10.63 15.07 -0.15
N GLY A 67 10.19 16.31 0.00
CA GLY A 67 10.15 17.22 -1.14
C GLY A 67 11.56 17.48 -1.69
N ASP A 68 11.63 17.89 -2.96
CA ASP A 68 12.89 18.29 -3.64
C ASP A 68 13.57 19.54 -3.01
N PHE A 69 13.09 20.00 -1.87
CA PHE A 69 13.63 21.15 -1.14
C PHE A 69 14.92 20.78 -0.41
N GLN A 70 15.95 20.56 -1.20
CA GLN A 70 17.30 20.30 -0.69
C GLN A 70 17.84 21.54 0.04
N HIS A 71 18.23 21.34 1.32
CA HIS A 71 19.26 22.07 2.05
C HIS A 71 18.92 23.42 2.72
N TRP A 72 17.69 23.74 3.01
CA TRP A 72 17.42 24.88 3.89
C TRP A 72 16.99 24.39 5.28
N LEU A 73 17.88 24.43 6.25
CA LEU A 73 17.61 24.16 7.66
C LEU A 73 16.36 24.92 8.12
N GLY A 74 15.34 24.18 8.56
CA GLY A 74 14.04 24.72 8.99
C GLY A 74 12.90 24.55 7.99
N VAL A 75 13.15 24.48 6.67
CA VAL A 75 12.09 24.23 5.67
C VAL A 75 11.73 22.75 5.63
N GLU A 76 12.71 21.88 5.83
CA GLU A 76 12.51 20.42 5.88
C GLU A 76 11.61 20.01 7.04
N GLU A 77 11.82 20.58 8.24
CA GLU A 77 10.98 20.29 9.42
C GLU A 77 9.53 20.74 9.21
N ILE A 78 9.33 21.96 8.66
CA ILE A 78 7.99 22.47 8.36
C ILE A 78 7.29 21.58 7.32
N ALA A 79 7.97 21.23 6.24
CA ALA A 79 7.42 20.37 5.20
C ALA A 79 7.06 18.97 5.73
N ARG A 80 7.89 18.43 6.62
CA ARG A 80 7.65 17.17 7.31
C ARG A 80 6.40 17.25 8.20
N GLU A 81 6.26 18.29 9.01
CA GLU A 81 5.09 18.51 9.86
C GLU A 81 3.81 18.66 9.03
N GLU A 82 3.87 19.42 7.93
CA GLU A 82 2.76 19.56 6.98
C GLU A 82 2.37 18.21 6.38
N GLY A 83 3.34 17.39 5.95
CA GLY A 83 3.12 16.05 5.44
C GLY A 83 2.43 15.13 6.45
N ILE A 84 2.87 15.15 7.71
CA ILE A 84 2.24 14.38 8.80
C ILE A 84 0.81 14.88 9.08
N ASN A 85 0.59 16.18 9.09
CA ASN A 85 -0.73 16.75 9.30
C ASN A 85 -1.69 16.39 8.15
N LYS A 86 -1.18 16.37 6.92
CA LYS A 86 -1.92 15.90 5.73
C LYS A 86 -2.28 14.41 5.86
N ALA A 87 -1.33 13.56 6.25
CA ALA A 87 -1.58 12.14 6.51
C ALA A 87 -2.73 11.94 7.52
N ARG A 88 -2.68 12.65 8.64
CA ARG A 88 -3.74 12.59 9.67
C ARG A 88 -5.11 13.06 9.14
N ALA A 89 -5.12 14.06 8.26
CA ALA A 89 -6.37 14.52 7.62
C ALA A 89 -6.94 13.46 6.68
N VAL A 90 -6.08 12.81 5.91
CA VAL A 90 -6.45 11.70 5.02
C VAL A 90 -7.01 10.53 5.83
N PHE A 91 -6.36 10.09 6.90
CA PHE A 91 -6.89 9.03 7.76
C PHE A 91 -8.25 9.36 8.35
N ARG A 92 -8.46 10.59 8.83
CA ARG A 92 -9.79 11.01 9.29
C ARG A 92 -10.85 10.95 8.19
N LEU A 93 -10.48 11.29 6.95
CA LEU A 93 -11.37 11.16 5.80
C LEU A 93 -11.72 9.69 5.54
N PHE A 94 -10.72 8.82 5.51
CA PHE A 94 -10.91 7.38 5.26
C PHE A 94 -11.65 6.70 6.40
N GLY A 95 -11.43 7.08 7.65
CA GLY A 95 -12.23 6.61 8.80
C GLY A 95 -13.72 6.95 8.66
N ARG A 96 -14.04 8.18 8.19
CA ARG A 96 -15.44 8.54 7.89
C ARG A 96 -16.02 7.73 6.73
N LYS A 97 -15.23 7.47 5.68
CA LYS A 97 -15.65 6.62 4.56
C LYS A 97 -15.92 5.19 5.00
N LEU A 98 -15.03 4.58 5.79
CA LEU A 98 -15.25 3.25 6.37
C LEU A 98 -16.54 3.19 7.18
N LYS A 99 -16.80 4.19 8.01
CA LYS A 99 -18.03 4.30 8.78
C LYS A 99 -19.27 4.41 7.88
N SER A 100 -19.23 5.26 6.84
CA SER A 100 -20.36 5.43 5.90
C SER A 100 -20.65 4.16 5.09
N MET A 101 -19.64 3.33 4.86
CA MET A 101 -19.78 2.02 4.21
C MET A 101 -20.23 0.90 5.16
N GLY A 102 -20.38 1.17 6.46
CA GLY A 102 -20.78 0.19 7.48
C GLY A 102 -19.62 -0.62 8.08
N PHE A 103 -18.38 -0.16 7.93
CA PHE A 103 -17.16 -0.83 8.43
C PHE A 103 -16.57 -0.17 9.68
N GLU A 104 -17.36 0.51 10.50
CA GLU A 104 -16.89 1.21 11.70
C GLU A 104 -16.28 0.31 12.77
N LYS A 105 -16.55 -1.00 12.72
CA LYS A 105 -15.98 -2.00 13.63
C LYS A 105 -14.77 -2.73 13.08
N LEU A 106 -14.42 -2.44 11.81
CA LEU A 106 -13.26 -3.04 11.19
C LEU A 106 -11.99 -2.46 11.79
N ASP A 107 -11.07 -3.35 12.19
CA ASP A 107 -9.76 -2.95 12.66
C ASP A 107 -8.94 -2.37 11.49
N ALA A 108 -8.54 -1.11 11.63
CA ALA A 108 -7.80 -0.37 10.63
C ALA A 108 -6.63 0.38 11.28
N GLU A 109 -5.44 -0.15 11.10
CA GLU A 109 -4.20 0.44 11.58
C GLU A 109 -3.77 1.59 10.67
N GLU A 110 -3.50 2.77 11.24
CA GLU A 110 -3.01 3.94 10.53
C GLU A 110 -1.49 4.01 10.64
N ILE A 111 -0.78 3.99 9.50
CA ILE A 111 0.67 3.94 9.43
C ILE A 111 1.19 5.12 8.62
N ILE A 112 2.03 5.95 9.23
CA ILE A 112 2.76 7.03 8.54
C ILE A 112 4.21 6.61 8.40
N ARG A 113 4.75 6.70 7.18
CA ARG A 113 6.15 6.50 6.86
C ARG A 113 6.71 7.72 6.15
N GLU A 114 8.01 7.89 6.23
CA GLU A 114 8.74 8.97 5.56
C GLU A 114 9.81 8.36 4.67
N GLY A 115 9.82 8.72 3.39
CA GLY A 115 10.76 8.19 2.41
C GLY A 115 10.16 8.03 1.03
N LYS A 116 10.78 7.24 0.18
CA LYS A 116 10.24 6.92 -1.13
C LYS A 116 9.14 5.86 -0.99
N ILE A 117 8.02 6.12 -1.65
CA ILE A 117 6.80 5.32 -1.49
C ILE A 117 7.01 3.83 -1.81
N ASP A 118 7.72 3.50 -2.87
CA ASP A 118 8.02 2.13 -3.28
C ASP A 118 8.91 1.39 -2.27
N GLU A 119 9.92 2.07 -1.72
CA GLU A 119 10.81 1.53 -0.70
C GLU A 119 10.08 1.31 0.63
N GLU A 120 9.26 2.28 1.07
CA GLU A 120 8.54 2.19 2.34
C GLU A 120 7.43 1.13 2.32
N ILE A 121 6.79 0.91 1.16
CA ILE A 121 5.84 -0.19 0.98
C ILE A 121 6.53 -1.54 1.20
N VAL A 122 7.68 -1.77 0.59
CA VAL A 122 8.41 -3.04 0.76
C VAL A 122 8.86 -3.20 2.21
N LYS A 123 9.40 -2.15 2.84
CA LYS A 123 9.83 -2.19 4.25
C LYS A 123 8.69 -2.58 5.19
N ILE A 124 7.53 -1.94 5.09
CA ILE A 124 6.41 -2.24 5.99
C ILE A 124 5.88 -3.67 5.77
N ILE A 125 5.88 -4.17 4.55
CA ILE A 125 5.51 -5.55 4.26
C ILE A 125 6.52 -6.53 4.90
N GLU A 126 7.81 -6.21 4.90
CA GLU A 126 8.83 -7.04 5.53
C GLU A 126 8.80 -6.96 7.06
N GLU A 127 8.46 -5.82 7.63
CA GLU A 127 8.36 -5.60 9.08
C GLU A 127 7.13 -6.29 9.68
N ASP A 128 5.99 -6.22 9.00
CA ASP A 128 4.71 -6.77 9.46
C ASP A 128 4.33 -8.04 8.69
N GLU A 129 4.49 -9.19 9.34
CA GLU A 129 4.19 -10.50 8.76
C GLU A 129 2.70 -10.80 8.57
N ASP A 130 1.82 -9.98 9.14
CA ASP A 130 0.37 -10.09 8.96
C ASP A 130 -0.13 -9.40 7.69
N ILE A 131 0.66 -8.51 7.11
CA ILE A 131 0.36 -7.92 5.80
C ILE A 131 0.59 -8.98 4.72
N ALA A 132 -0.49 -9.45 4.11
CA ALA A 132 -0.43 -10.56 3.16
C ALA A 132 -0.98 -10.24 1.77
N ILE A 133 -1.68 -9.14 1.62
CA ILE A 133 -2.26 -8.69 0.35
C ILE A 133 -2.17 -7.17 0.29
N MET A 134 -1.68 -6.64 -0.81
CA MET A 134 -1.73 -5.22 -1.12
C MET A 134 -2.90 -4.93 -2.05
N VAL A 135 -3.61 -3.83 -1.82
CA VAL A 135 -4.73 -3.40 -2.66
C VAL A 135 -4.46 -1.99 -3.17
N LEU A 136 -4.50 -1.83 -4.47
CA LEU A 136 -4.29 -0.56 -5.18
C LEU A 136 -5.52 -0.20 -6.00
N GLY A 137 -5.87 1.08 -6.03
CA GLY A 137 -6.81 1.63 -7.00
C GLY A 137 -6.12 1.95 -8.31
N ALA A 138 -6.74 1.60 -9.42
CA ALA A 138 -6.26 1.99 -10.73
C ALA A 138 -7.07 3.18 -11.25
N SER A 139 -6.37 4.26 -11.61
CA SER A 139 -6.99 5.39 -12.28
C SER A 139 -7.53 4.99 -13.64
N LYS A 140 -8.66 5.57 -14.03
CA LYS A 140 -9.22 5.47 -15.37
C LYS A 140 -8.83 6.63 -16.27
N ASP A 141 -7.90 7.45 -15.83
CA ASP A 141 -7.35 8.52 -16.65
C ASP A 141 -6.68 7.96 -17.91
N PRO A 142 -6.88 8.56 -19.10
CA PRO A 142 -6.22 8.12 -20.32
C PRO A 142 -4.70 8.10 -20.27
N SER A 143 -4.09 8.83 -19.32
CA SER A 143 -2.64 8.83 -19.09
C SER A 143 -2.10 7.55 -18.46
N GLY A 144 -2.97 6.70 -17.93
CA GLY A 144 -2.61 5.40 -17.35
C GLY A 144 -3.18 5.12 -15.98
N PRO A 145 -2.90 3.93 -15.42
CA PRO A 145 -3.52 3.43 -14.19
C PRO A 145 -2.99 4.10 -12.92
N GLY A 146 -2.15 5.09 -13.06
CA GLY A 146 -1.49 5.77 -11.96
C GLY A 146 -0.04 5.31 -11.72
N PRO A 147 0.79 6.18 -11.12
CA PRO A 147 2.23 5.93 -11.00
C PRO A 147 2.54 4.72 -10.12
N LEU A 148 1.82 4.53 -9.03
CA LEU A 148 2.05 3.43 -8.09
C LEU A 148 1.68 2.07 -8.71
N VAL A 149 0.55 1.98 -9.41
CA VAL A 149 0.17 0.77 -10.15
C VAL A 149 1.21 0.45 -11.23
N THR A 150 1.65 1.47 -11.97
CA THR A 150 2.69 1.29 -12.99
C THR A 150 4.00 0.80 -12.41
N ALA A 151 4.46 1.39 -11.30
CA ALA A 151 5.72 1.03 -10.67
C ALA A 151 5.71 -0.39 -10.08
N LEU A 152 4.65 -0.75 -9.36
CA LEU A 152 4.59 -1.99 -8.58
C LEU A 152 4.01 -3.18 -9.34
N ALA A 153 3.02 -2.94 -10.23
CA ALA A 153 2.30 -4.02 -10.88
C ALA A 153 2.67 -4.24 -12.35
N ALA A 154 3.28 -3.26 -13.00
CA ALA A 154 3.72 -3.37 -14.40
C ALA A 154 5.25 -3.17 -14.56
N GLY A 155 5.94 -2.76 -13.49
CA GLY A 155 7.38 -2.52 -13.49
C GLY A 155 8.21 -3.78 -13.22
N LYS A 156 9.52 -3.59 -13.11
CA LYS A 156 10.47 -4.69 -12.82
C LYS A 156 10.22 -5.38 -11.47
N MET A 157 9.58 -4.69 -10.54
CA MET A 157 9.33 -5.19 -9.19
C MET A 157 8.22 -6.24 -9.12
N VAL A 158 7.36 -6.36 -10.14
CA VAL A 158 6.19 -7.26 -10.09
C VAL A 158 6.55 -8.72 -9.82
N GLY A 159 7.66 -9.21 -10.38
CA GLY A 159 8.14 -10.58 -10.17
C GLY A 159 8.79 -10.82 -8.81
N GLU A 160 9.20 -9.77 -8.15
CA GLU A 160 9.97 -9.80 -6.90
C GLU A 160 9.16 -9.33 -5.70
N PHE A 161 7.97 -8.75 -5.95
CA PHE A 161 7.12 -8.23 -4.90
C PHE A 161 6.76 -9.33 -3.87
N PRO A 162 6.88 -9.05 -2.56
CA PRO A 162 6.84 -10.10 -1.53
C PRO A 162 5.46 -10.71 -1.31
N ILE A 163 4.38 -10.03 -1.68
CA ILE A 163 2.98 -10.44 -1.50
C ILE A 163 2.16 -10.18 -2.76
N PRO A 164 0.98 -10.81 -2.91
CA PRO A 164 0.06 -10.51 -4.01
C PRO A 164 -0.41 -9.05 -4.00
N ILE A 165 -0.57 -8.49 -5.20
CA ILE A 165 -1.15 -7.17 -5.41
C ILE A 165 -2.51 -7.34 -6.09
N THR A 166 -3.55 -6.78 -5.48
CA THR A 166 -4.89 -6.69 -6.08
C THR A 166 -5.08 -5.28 -6.63
N ILE A 167 -5.40 -5.16 -7.90
CA ILE A 167 -5.68 -3.89 -8.57
C ILE A 167 -7.18 -3.75 -8.75
N VAL A 168 -7.76 -2.71 -8.18
CA VAL A 168 -9.19 -2.41 -8.22
C VAL A 168 -9.42 -1.26 -9.21
N PRO A 169 -10.26 -1.46 -10.25
CA PRO A 169 -10.65 -0.37 -11.13
C PRO A 169 -11.29 0.78 -10.34
N GLY A 170 -10.82 2.01 -10.57
CA GLY A 170 -11.23 3.19 -9.81
C GLY A 170 -12.67 3.67 -10.08
N ASP A 171 -13.35 3.07 -11.06
CA ASP A 171 -14.75 3.37 -11.40
C ASP A 171 -15.76 2.35 -10.85
N LEU A 172 -15.31 1.31 -10.15
CA LEU A 172 -16.22 0.39 -9.49
C LEU A 172 -16.94 1.08 -8.34
N GLY A 173 -18.25 1.06 -8.40
CA GLY A 173 -19.13 1.56 -7.34
C GLY A 173 -19.12 0.65 -6.11
N GLN A 174 -19.58 1.19 -4.97
CA GLN A 174 -19.59 0.43 -3.71
C GLN A 174 -20.44 -0.84 -3.78
N ASP A 175 -21.57 -0.83 -4.51
CA ASP A 175 -22.45 -1.99 -4.64
C ASP A 175 -21.79 -3.06 -5.52
N GLU A 176 -21.16 -2.68 -6.63
CA GLU A 176 -20.38 -3.59 -7.47
C GLU A 176 -19.23 -4.24 -6.68
N ILE A 177 -18.53 -3.45 -5.87
CA ILE A 177 -17.46 -3.96 -5.00
C ILE A 177 -18.00 -4.96 -3.98
N LYS A 178 -19.16 -4.72 -3.37
CA LYS A 178 -19.78 -5.67 -2.44
C LYS A 178 -20.10 -7.01 -3.08
N ASP A 179 -20.44 -7.02 -4.36
CA ASP A 179 -20.80 -8.26 -5.08
C ASP A 179 -19.58 -9.12 -5.40
N ILE A 180 -18.39 -8.51 -5.54
CA ILE A 180 -17.16 -9.21 -5.96
C ILE A 180 -16.10 -9.38 -4.85
N ALA A 181 -16.21 -8.67 -3.75
CA ALA A 181 -15.18 -8.65 -2.69
C ALA A 181 -15.35 -9.73 -1.61
#